data_7a5220176e49f3e0b2a172f7e64fd031
#
_entry.id   7a5220176e49f3e0b2a172f7e64fd031
#
_cell.length_a   1.000
_cell.length_b   1.000
_cell.length_c   1.000
_cell.angle_alpha   90.00
_cell.angle_beta   90.00
_cell.angle_gamma   90.00
#
_symmetry.space_group_name_H-M   'P 1'
#
loop_
_entity.id
_entity.type
_entity.pdbx_description
1 polymer ?
#
loop_
_entity_poly.entity_id
_entity_poly.type
_entity_poly.pdbx_seq_one_letter_code
_entity_poly.pdbx_strand_id
1 'polypeptide(L)'
;METPLTPLEFARRARKLYPERAAVVDGDSSWTYAQFLDRCDCWSAVLQQLGIGSGDRVAYLSPNTHAQLESFYAVPQVGGVLVPLNYRLTADDFVYLINHSGARMVCADRDYLVAIDSVRSRLPHVEHFVALTGKGKDWLDYESVLDASSTEFVRPEIRETDLLTINYTSGTTSRPKGVMITHRNAWMNSIGTLLHQPMTCADRYLWTLPMFHANGWTFVWTITAAGATHVCLRRVEARAVFELMATEHVTMLCAAPTVLISLANAPEDIRRLAPKGIRVLTAGAPPAASTIQRLEEELGWTITHVYGLTETAPFITVCEPRPEHAPLSVSERAAIKARQGVELITSGELRVVDAEGNDVPLDGITQGEIVARGNVIMAGYYNDPEATEQALRGGWFHTGDAAVVHSDGYVEIRDRLKDVIISGGENISSVEVESVLLSHPAVHEVAIVGFAHERWGEAPHAFVVLKQGARADECELREFARANLAHFKAPHSVTFIKELPKTATGKIQKYVLRARQTAIAPQ
;
A
#
# COMPACT_ATOMS: atom_id res chain seq x y z
N MET A 1 -18.34 -11.56 -29.15
CA MET A 1 -16.95 -12.07 -28.94
C MET A 1 -16.41 -11.31 -27.75
N GLU A 2 -15.99 -12.02 -26.71
CA GLU A 2 -15.53 -11.43 -25.45
C GLU A 2 -14.03 -11.68 -25.29
N THR A 3 -13.33 -10.74 -24.67
CA THR A 3 -11.92 -10.87 -24.26
C THR A 3 -11.86 -10.65 -22.75
N PRO A 4 -11.19 -11.53 -21.98
CA PRO A 4 -11.09 -11.38 -20.55
C PRO A 4 -10.43 -10.06 -20.13
N LEU A 5 -10.95 -9.44 -19.07
CA LEU A 5 -10.34 -8.28 -18.44
C LEU A 5 -9.11 -8.74 -17.64
N THR A 6 -7.93 -8.63 -18.24
CA THR A 6 -6.67 -9.06 -17.64
C THR A 6 -5.56 -8.03 -17.85
N PRO A 7 -4.72 -7.74 -16.84
CA PRO A 7 -3.56 -6.85 -17.00
C PRO A 7 -2.53 -7.35 -18.03
N LEU A 8 -2.57 -8.62 -18.41
CA LEU A 8 -1.69 -9.18 -19.45
C LEU A 8 -1.92 -8.53 -20.82
N GLU A 9 -3.14 -8.03 -21.08
CA GLU A 9 -3.44 -7.27 -22.29
C GLU A 9 -2.71 -5.92 -22.33
N PHE A 10 -2.41 -5.33 -21.17
CA PHE A 10 -1.58 -4.11 -21.11
C PHE A 10 -0.17 -4.39 -21.60
N ALA A 11 0.43 -5.50 -21.17
CA ALA A 11 1.75 -5.93 -21.60
C ALA A 11 1.79 -6.21 -23.12
N ARG A 12 0.80 -6.96 -23.65
CA ARG A 12 0.66 -7.23 -25.08
C ARG A 12 0.57 -5.90 -25.89
N ARG A 13 -0.24 -4.95 -25.42
CA ARG A 13 -0.37 -3.65 -26.05
C ARG A 13 0.93 -2.85 -25.98
N ALA A 14 1.60 -2.82 -24.83
CA ALA A 14 2.84 -2.06 -24.63
C ALA A 14 3.98 -2.61 -25.54
N ARG A 15 4.13 -3.92 -25.63
CA ARG A 15 5.09 -4.56 -26.55
C ARG A 15 4.85 -4.15 -28.01
N LYS A 16 3.57 -4.08 -28.42
CA LYS A 16 3.21 -3.71 -29.79
C LYS A 16 3.47 -2.24 -30.10
N LEU A 17 3.16 -1.34 -29.19
CA LEU A 17 3.16 0.10 -29.45
C LEU A 17 4.47 0.79 -29.06
N TYR A 18 5.19 0.24 -28.09
CA TYR A 18 6.36 0.88 -27.47
C TYR A 18 7.59 -0.05 -27.37
N PRO A 19 7.88 -0.93 -28.37
CA PRO A 19 8.89 -1.98 -28.23
C PRO A 19 10.26 -1.44 -27.83
N GLU A 20 10.67 -0.30 -28.39
CA GLU A 20 11.99 0.30 -28.19
C GLU A 20 12.06 1.32 -27.03
N ARG A 21 10.93 1.59 -26.36
CA ARG A 21 10.95 2.51 -25.20
C ARG A 21 11.45 1.77 -23.97
N ALA A 22 12.18 2.51 -23.11
CA ALA A 22 12.56 2.00 -21.81
C ALA A 22 11.32 1.62 -20.97
N ALA A 23 11.22 0.34 -20.63
CA ALA A 23 10.17 -0.18 -19.76
C ALA A 23 10.61 -0.16 -18.30
N VAL A 24 11.84 -0.61 -18.03
CA VAL A 24 12.36 -0.79 -16.67
C VAL A 24 13.79 -0.26 -16.58
N VAL A 25 14.06 0.47 -15.50
CA VAL A 25 15.41 0.87 -15.06
C VAL A 25 15.63 0.31 -13.65
N ASP A 26 16.68 -0.45 -13.44
CA ASP A 26 17.04 -1.06 -12.15
C ASP A 26 18.56 -0.94 -11.93
N GLY A 27 18.98 0.05 -11.15
CA GLY A 27 20.37 0.42 -11.01
C GLY A 27 20.99 0.85 -12.35
N ASP A 28 22.09 0.23 -12.74
CA ASP A 28 22.80 0.51 -14.00
C ASP A 28 22.19 -0.24 -15.22
N SER A 29 21.16 -1.06 -15.00
CA SER A 29 20.52 -1.86 -16.04
C SER A 29 19.21 -1.22 -16.51
N SER A 30 18.95 -1.36 -17.81
CA SER A 30 17.72 -0.87 -18.41
C SER A 30 17.26 -1.83 -19.51
N TRP A 31 15.95 -2.05 -19.60
CA TRP A 31 15.31 -2.89 -20.60
C TRP A 31 14.21 -2.11 -21.34
N THR A 32 14.16 -2.28 -22.64
CA THR A 32 13.03 -1.81 -23.46
C THR A 32 11.80 -2.69 -23.20
N TYR A 33 10.61 -2.25 -23.64
CA TYR A 33 9.40 -3.08 -23.54
C TYR A 33 9.53 -4.42 -24.27
N ALA A 34 10.20 -4.46 -25.43
CA ALA A 34 10.49 -5.71 -26.10
C ALA A 34 11.34 -6.63 -25.21
N GLN A 35 12.47 -6.16 -24.74
CA GLN A 35 13.39 -6.93 -23.88
C GLN A 35 12.74 -7.37 -22.56
N PHE A 36 12.06 -6.45 -21.86
CA PHE A 36 11.38 -6.75 -20.60
C PHE A 36 10.33 -7.85 -20.76
N LEU A 37 9.51 -7.76 -21.80
CA LEU A 37 8.46 -8.75 -22.02
C LEU A 37 8.98 -10.05 -22.63
N ASP A 38 10.10 -10.03 -23.37
CA ASP A 38 10.80 -11.26 -23.76
C ASP A 38 11.35 -12.00 -22.54
N ARG A 39 11.90 -11.30 -21.56
CA ARG A 39 12.31 -11.88 -20.27
C ARG A 39 11.12 -12.49 -19.52
N CYS A 40 9.96 -11.80 -19.51
CA CYS A 40 8.74 -12.36 -18.94
C CYS A 40 8.31 -13.66 -19.65
N ASP A 41 8.42 -13.71 -20.99
CA ASP A 41 8.09 -14.91 -21.75
C ASP A 41 9.10 -16.05 -21.50
N CYS A 42 10.41 -15.75 -21.42
CA CYS A 42 11.42 -16.73 -21.02
C CYS A 42 11.14 -17.31 -19.63
N TRP A 43 10.80 -16.43 -18.66
CA TRP A 43 10.44 -16.89 -17.33
C TRP A 43 9.17 -17.73 -17.30
N SER A 44 8.16 -17.39 -18.12
CA SER A 44 6.96 -18.23 -18.30
C SER A 44 7.31 -19.62 -18.83
N ALA A 45 8.22 -19.71 -19.81
CA ALA A 45 8.68 -20.97 -20.34
C ALA A 45 9.42 -21.81 -19.28
N VAL A 46 10.30 -21.21 -18.49
CA VAL A 46 10.98 -21.87 -17.35
C VAL A 46 9.97 -22.37 -16.33
N LEU A 47 8.97 -21.57 -15.96
CA LEU A 47 7.92 -21.99 -15.03
C LEU A 47 7.20 -23.25 -15.51
N GLN A 48 6.82 -23.32 -16.80
CA GLN A 48 6.20 -24.50 -17.36
C GLN A 48 7.15 -25.72 -17.41
N GLN A 49 8.43 -25.51 -17.74
CA GLN A 49 9.44 -26.58 -17.70
C GLN A 49 9.61 -27.16 -16.29
N LEU A 50 9.45 -26.34 -15.26
CA LEU A 50 9.49 -26.73 -13.86
C LEU A 50 8.13 -27.24 -13.34
N GLY A 51 7.15 -27.44 -14.23
CA GLY A 51 5.84 -27.99 -13.88
C GLY A 51 4.90 -27.01 -13.16
N ILE A 52 5.16 -25.72 -13.24
CA ILE A 52 4.28 -24.66 -12.71
C ILE A 52 3.26 -24.29 -13.79
N GLY A 53 1.99 -24.30 -13.45
CA GLY A 53 0.90 -24.02 -14.37
C GLY A 53 -0.33 -23.43 -13.69
N SER A 54 -1.51 -23.63 -14.31
CA SER A 54 -2.76 -23.03 -13.86
C SER A 54 -3.10 -23.37 -12.42
N GLY A 55 -3.30 -22.33 -11.61
CA GLY A 55 -3.65 -22.43 -10.19
C GLY A 55 -2.49 -22.73 -9.25
N ASP A 56 -1.26 -22.99 -9.74
CA ASP A 56 -0.09 -23.13 -8.88
C ASP A 56 0.35 -21.79 -8.30
N ARG A 57 0.77 -21.78 -7.05
CA ARG A 57 1.23 -20.57 -6.37
C ARG A 57 2.74 -20.48 -6.39
N VAL A 58 3.24 -19.27 -6.74
CA VAL A 58 4.66 -18.93 -6.75
C VAL A 58 4.91 -17.80 -5.76
N ALA A 59 5.66 -18.08 -4.70
CA ALA A 59 5.99 -17.10 -3.68
C ALA A 59 7.22 -16.28 -4.09
N TYR A 60 7.13 -14.96 -3.97
CA TYR A 60 8.21 -14.03 -4.27
C TYR A 60 8.61 -13.22 -3.04
N LEU A 61 9.91 -13.19 -2.76
CA LEU A 61 10.52 -12.48 -1.64
C LEU A 61 11.62 -11.56 -2.18
N SER A 62 11.24 -10.35 -2.61
CA SER A 62 12.14 -9.41 -3.29
C SER A 62 11.80 -7.96 -2.96
N PRO A 63 12.80 -7.07 -2.89
CA PRO A 63 12.56 -5.63 -2.94
C PRO A 63 12.09 -5.22 -4.35
N ASN A 64 11.93 -3.90 -4.57
CA ASN A 64 11.54 -3.38 -5.88
C ASN A 64 12.66 -3.56 -6.91
N THR A 65 12.59 -4.61 -7.70
CA THR A 65 13.56 -4.98 -8.74
C THR A 65 12.83 -5.34 -10.04
N HIS A 66 13.58 -5.40 -11.15
CA HIS A 66 13.06 -5.90 -12.41
C HIS A 66 12.51 -7.32 -12.28
N ALA A 67 13.21 -8.24 -11.59
CA ALA A 67 12.76 -9.61 -11.40
C ALA A 67 11.45 -9.72 -10.61
N GLN A 68 11.25 -8.82 -9.61
CA GLN A 68 9.95 -8.71 -8.93
C GLN A 68 8.88 -8.21 -9.89
N LEU A 69 9.19 -7.24 -10.75
CA LEU A 69 8.24 -6.70 -11.72
C LEU A 69 7.87 -7.74 -12.79
N GLU A 70 8.84 -8.49 -13.28
CA GLU A 70 8.64 -9.58 -14.24
C GLU A 70 7.66 -10.65 -13.73
N SER A 71 7.65 -10.92 -12.41
CA SER A 71 6.77 -11.90 -11.80
C SER A 71 5.28 -11.59 -11.98
N PHE A 72 4.89 -10.30 -12.02
CA PHE A 72 3.50 -9.87 -12.19
C PHE A 72 2.93 -10.13 -13.59
N TYR A 73 3.78 -10.52 -14.52
CA TYR A 73 3.42 -10.91 -15.89
C TYR A 73 3.69 -12.39 -16.13
N ALA A 74 4.89 -12.86 -15.83
CA ALA A 74 5.31 -14.21 -16.17
C ALA A 74 4.52 -15.30 -15.44
N VAL A 75 4.29 -15.15 -14.13
CA VAL A 75 3.51 -16.13 -13.36
C VAL A 75 2.05 -16.21 -13.85
N PRO A 76 1.32 -15.10 -14.02
CA PRO A 76 -0.03 -15.15 -14.56
C PRO A 76 -0.12 -15.60 -16.02
N GLN A 77 0.91 -15.40 -16.84
CA GLN A 77 0.92 -15.85 -18.23
C GLN A 77 0.80 -17.38 -18.38
N VAL A 78 1.24 -18.13 -17.38
CA VAL A 78 1.08 -19.59 -17.33
C VAL A 78 -0.15 -20.03 -16.49
N GLY A 79 -1.01 -19.07 -16.12
CA GLY A 79 -2.16 -19.32 -15.25
C GLY A 79 -1.80 -19.50 -13.78
N GLY A 80 -0.54 -19.29 -13.41
CA GLY A 80 -0.09 -19.33 -12.02
C GLY A 80 -0.59 -18.16 -11.20
N VAL A 81 -0.58 -18.31 -9.89
CA VAL A 81 -1.00 -17.31 -8.92
C VAL A 81 0.23 -16.77 -8.18
N LEU A 82 0.51 -15.48 -8.33
CA LEU A 82 1.64 -14.86 -7.65
C LEU A 82 1.32 -14.61 -6.18
N VAL A 83 2.25 -14.95 -5.30
CA VAL A 83 2.19 -14.68 -3.85
C VAL A 83 3.35 -13.77 -3.47
N PRO A 84 3.20 -12.45 -3.63
CA PRO A 84 4.27 -11.51 -3.28
C PRO A 84 4.33 -11.33 -1.76
N LEU A 85 5.45 -11.72 -1.15
CA LEU A 85 5.63 -11.71 0.29
C LEU A 85 6.27 -10.41 0.78
N ASN A 86 5.85 -10.00 1.97
CA ASN A 86 6.49 -8.90 2.66
C ASN A 86 7.90 -9.33 3.15
N TYR A 87 8.93 -8.87 2.50
CA TYR A 87 10.33 -9.21 2.76
C TYR A 87 10.88 -8.72 4.11
N ARG A 88 10.12 -7.94 4.88
CA ARG A 88 10.52 -7.43 6.21
C ARG A 88 10.03 -8.30 7.36
N LEU A 89 9.37 -9.40 7.05
CA LEU A 89 8.90 -10.39 8.01
C LEU A 89 10.03 -11.32 8.46
N THR A 90 9.76 -12.11 9.49
CA THR A 90 10.70 -13.10 10.02
C THR A 90 10.65 -14.41 9.22
N ALA A 91 11.66 -15.26 9.41
CA ALA A 91 11.69 -16.58 8.80
C ALA A 91 10.48 -17.46 9.21
N ASP A 92 10.02 -17.35 10.45
CA ASP A 92 8.83 -18.07 10.93
C ASP A 92 7.54 -17.58 10.27
N ASP A 93 7.43 -16.29 9.98
CA ASP A 93 6.31 -15.73 9.22
C ASP A 93 6.32 -16.28 7.79
N PHE A 94 7.50 -16.39 7.16
CA PHE A 94 7.61 -16.99 5.81
C PHE A 94 7.13 -18.43 5.79
N VAL A 95 7.46 -19.24 6.81
CA VAL A 95 6.96 -20.61 6.91
C VAL A 95 5.43 -20.64 6.90
N TYR A 96 4.80 -19.76 7.68
CA TYR A 96 3.34 -19.70 7.70
C TYR A 96 2.77 -19.29 6.33
N LEU A 97 3.26 -18.21 5.74
CA LEU A 97 2.71 -17.66 4.49
C LEU A 97 2.90 -18.60 3.30
N ILE A 98 4.08 -19.21 3.17
CA ILE A 98 4.41 -20.15 2.09
C ILE A 98 3.58 -21.43 2.20
N ASN A 99 3.47 -22.01 3.40
CA ASN A 99 2.67 -23.21 3.62
C ASN A 99 1.17 -22.94 3.49
N HIS A 100 0.67 -21.83 4.04
CA HIS A 100 -0.75 -21.46 3.94
C HIS A 100 -1.18 -21.21 2.49
N SER A 101 -0.35 -20.54 1.70
CA SER A 101 -0.61 -20.34 0.27
C SER A 101 -0.48 -21.64 -0.52
N GLY A 102 0.21 -22.65 0.00
CA GLY A 102 0.56 -23.87 -0.71
C GLY A 102 1.47 -23.59 -1.91
N ALA A 103 2.41 -22.65 -1.78
CA ALA A 103 3.33 -22.32 -2.86
C ALA A 103 4.24 -23.50 -3.19
N ARG A 104 4.34 -23.84 -4.48
CA ARG A 104 5.21 -24.90 -5.01
C ARG A 104 6.62 -24.39 -5.35
N MET A 105 6.76 -23.08 -5.53
CA MET A 105 8.03 -22.43 -5.82
C MET A 105 8.23 -21.22 -4.92
N VAL A 106 9.49 -21.01 -4.50
CA VAL A 106 9.95 -19.81 -3.79
C VAL A 106 11.05 -19.14 -4.60
N CYS A 107 10.81 -17.89 -4.99
CA CYS A 107 11.78 -17.01 -5.63
C CYS A 107 12.23 -15.97 -4.63
N ALA A 108 13.52 -15.87 -4.33
CA ALA A 108 14.03 -14.95 -3.33
C ALA A 108 15.24 -14.16 -3.83
N ASP A 109 15.28 -12.88 -3.46
CA ASP A 109 16.46 -12.04 -3.66
C ASP A 109 17.58 -12.44 -2.68
N ARG A 110 18.84 -12.17 -3.04
CA ARG A 110 20.05 -12.53 -2.25
C ARG A 110 19.97 -12.17 -0.76
N ASP A 111 19.29 -11.07 -0.44
CA ASP A 111 19.19 -10.58 0.93
C ASP A 111 18.37 -11.54 1.83
N TYR A 112 17.60 -12.48 1.22
CA TYR A 112 16.66 -13.37 1.93
C TYR A 112 16.98 -14.86 1.77
N LEU A 113 17.97 -15.26 0.96
CA LEU A 113 18.30 -16.67 0.74
C LEU A 113 18.62 -17.38 2.05
N VAL A 114 19.43 -16.77 2.91
CA VAL A 114 19.82 -17.34 4.23
C VAL A 114 18.58 -17.52 5.13
N ALA A 115 17.65 -16.57 5.12
CA ALA A 115 16.43 -16.66 5.93
C ALA A 115 15.54 -17.83 5.45
N ILE A 116 15.40 -18.02 4.14
CA ILE A 116 14.63 -19.15 3.57
C ILE A 116 15.36 -20.48 3.80
N ASP A 117 16.69 -20.55 3.61
CA ASP A 117 17.46 -21.76 3.85
C ASP A 117 17.35 -22.24 5.31
N SER A 118 17.32 -21.32 6.28
CA SER A 118 17.16 -21.66 7.69
C SER A 118 15.85 -22.38 8.02
N VAL A 119 14.83 -22.22 7.18
CA VAL A 119 13.49 -22.81 7.37
C VAL A 119 13.07 -23.77 6.26
N ARG A 120 13.95 -24.06 5.32
CA ARG A 120 13.68 -24.85 4.11
C ARG A 120 13.07 -26.22 4.44
N SER A 121 13.55 -26.90 5.48
CA SER A 121 13.01 -28.18 5.93
C SER A 121 11.57 -28.12 6.46
N ARG A 122 11.05 -26.93 6.70
CA ARG A 122 9.68 -26.66 7.16
C ARG A 122 8.74 -26.26 6.02
N LEU A 123 9.20 -26.32 4.77
CA LEU A 123 8.47 -25.96 3.54
C LEU A 123 8.24 -27.22 2.66
N PRO A 124 7.45 -28.20 3.12
CA PRO A 124 7.37 -29.54 2.50
C PRO A 124 6.73 -29.54 1.10
N HIS A 125 5.99 -28.49 0.74
CA HIS A 125 5.29 -28.38 -0.55
C HIS A 125 6.10 -27.61 -1.60
N VAL A 126 7.22 -26.99 -1.21
CA VAL A 126 8.07 -26.23 -2.13
C VAL A 126 8.99 -27.18 -2.89
N GLU A 127 8.80 -27.25 -4.18
CA GLU A 127 9.56 -28.12 -5.09
C GLU A 127 10.80 -27.40 -5.67
N HIS A 128 10.69 -26.08 -5.86
CA HIS A 128 11.73 -25.28 -6.51
C HIS A 128 12.08 -24.03 -5.69
N PHE A 129 13.39 -23.76 -5.63
CA PHE A 129 13.94 -22.54 -5.03
C PHE A 129 14.77 -21.80 -6.07
N VAL A 130 14.44 -20.53 -6.32
CA VAL A 130 15.07 -19.69 -7.35
C VAL A 130 15.68 -18.45 -6.71
N ALA A 131 16.98 -18.26 -6.87
CA ALA A 131 17.68 -17.04 -6.47
C ALA A 131 17.53 -15.99 -7.56
N LEU A 132 16.76 -14.94 -7.27
CA LEU A 132 16.52 -13.82 -8.20
C LEU A 132 17.79 -13.01 -8.43
N THR A 133 18.62 -12.89 -7.42
CA THR A 133 19.97 -12.31 -7.45
C THR A 133 20.86 -13.07 -6.49
N GLY A 134 22.18 -13.01 -6.72
CA GLY A 134 23.14 -13.73 -5.90
C GLY A 134 23.18 -15.23 -6.22
N LYS A 135 23.81 -16.01 -5.35
CA LYS A 135 23.94 -17.46 -5.50
C LYS A 135 23.64 -18.14 -4.17
N GLY A 136 22.82 -19.19 -4.19
CA GLY A 136 22.51 -20.06 -3.07
C GLY A 136 22.91 -21.50 -3.38
N LYS A 137 23.25 -22.30 -2.36
CA LYS A 137 23.46 -23.73 -2.54
C LYS A 137 22.08 -24.37 -2.80
N ASP A 138 22.01 -25.17 -3.86
CA ASP A 138 20.76 -25.84 -4.28
C ASP A 138 19.62 -24.86 -4.65
N TRP A 139 19.96 -23.64 -5.11
CA TRP A 139 19.07 -22.69 -5.71
C TRP A 139 19.31 -22.60 -7.22
N LEU A 140 18.24 -22.53 -8.01
CA LEU A 140 18.34 -22.17 -9.42
C LEU A 140 18.71 -20.69 -9.53
N ASP A 141 19.63 -20.37 -10.41
CA ASP A 141 20.01 -18.98 -10.69
C ASP A 141 19.07 -18.38 -11.74
N TYR A 142 18.35 -17.32 -11.39
CA TYR A 142 17.30 -16.71 -12.20
C TYR A 142 17.80 -16.28 -13.58
N GLU A 143 18.89 -15.53 -13.64
CA GLU A 143 19.41 -15.02 -14.90
C GLU A 143 19.94 -16.16 -15.78
N SER A 144 20.62 -17.14 -15.18
CA SER A 144 21.15 -18.28 -15.92
C SER A 144 20.05 -19.15 -16.55
N VAL A 145 18.92 -19.36 -15.87
CA VAL A 145 17.81 -20.14 -16.44
C VAL A 145 17.05 -19.36 -17.50
N LEU A 146 16.97 -18.03 -17.38
CA LEU A 146 16.40 -17.17 -18.42
C LEU A 146 17.25 -17.19 -19.70
N ASP A 147 18.58 -17.02 -19.57
CA ASP A 147 19.51 -17.01 -20.70
C ASP A 147 19.52 -18.35 -21.45
N ALA A 148 19.25 -19.47 -20.75
CA ALA A 148 19.17 -20.79 -21.32
C ALA A 148 17.80 -21.16 -21.93
N SER A 149 16.79 -20.30 -21.72
CA SER A 149 15.40 -20.59 -22.11
C SER A 149 15.04 -19.92 -23.43
N SER A 150 13.92 -20.39 -24.02
CA SER A 150 13.25 -19.72 -25.15
C SER A 150 12.07 -18.86 -24.63
N THR A 151 11.55 -18.02 -25.52
CA THR A 151 10.32 -17.26 -25.26
C THR A 151 9.04 -18.06 -25.55
N GLU A 152 9.18 -19.33 -25.97
CA GLU A 152 8.06 -20.18 -26.37
C GLU A 152 7.48 -20.93 -25.16
N PHE A 153 6.21 -20.75 -24.90
CA PHE A 153 5.43 -21.47 -23.88
C PHE A 153 3.95 -21.55 -24.29
N VAL A 154 3.23 -22.49 -23.70
CA VAL A 154 1.79 -22.66 -23.97
C VAL A 154 0.99 -21.72 -23.07
N ARG A 155 0.27 -20.77 -23.66
CA ARG A 155 -0.64 -19.88 -22.93
C ARG A 155 -1.94 -20.62 -22.62
N PRO A 156 -2.30 -20.80 -21.32
CA PRO A 156 -3.60 -21.36 -20.98
C PRO A 156 -4.71 -20.36 -21.31
N GLU A 157 -5.94 -20.85 -21.40
CA GLU A 157 -7.12 -19.98 -21.36
C GLU A 157 -7.27 -19.38 -19.98
N ILE A 158 -7.32 -18.06 -19.90
CA ILE A 158 -7.47 -17.30 -18.66
C ILE A 158 -8.85 -16.66 -18.63
N ARG A 159 -9.57 -16.88 -17.54
CA ARG A 159 -10.82 -16.16 -17.27
C ARG A 159 -10.53 -14.94 -16.40
N GLU A 160 -11.26 -13.87 -16.57
CA GLU A 160 -11.09 -12.65 -15.77
C GLU A 160 -11.38 -12.85 -14.27
N THR A 161 -12.07 -13.93 -13.91
CA THR A 161 -12.35 -14.34 -12.52
C THR A 161 -11.29 -15.26 -11.92
N ASP A 162 -10.32 -15.72 -12.71
CA ASP A 162 -9.22 -16.51 -12.19
C ASP A 162 -8.34 -15.67 -11.27
N LEU A 163 -7.69 -16.32 -10.30
CA LEU A 163 -6.80 -15.63 -9.37
C LEU A 163 -5.54 -15.16 -10.08
N LEU A 164 -5.21 -13.90 -9.87
CA LEU A 164 -3.99 -13.27 -10.33
C LEU A 164 -2.92 -13.29 -9.24
N THR A 165 -3.31 -12.85 -8.03
CA THR A 165 -2.40 -12.80 -6.88
C THR A 165 -3.12 -13.13 -5.56
N ILE A 166 -2.34 -13.59 -4.56
CA ILE A 166 -2.78 -13.68 -3.17
C ILE A 166 -1.89 -12.76 -2.35
N ASN A 167 -2.48 -11.71 -1.79
CA ASN A 167 -1.77 -10.70 -1.01
C ASN A 167 -2.06 -10.86 0.48
N TYR A 168 -1.04 -11.09 1.29
CA TYR A 168 -1.21 -11.25 2.73
C TYR A 168 -1.28 -9.91 3.44
N THR A 169 -2.35 -9.73 4.23
CA THR A 169 -2.50 -8.56 5.10
C THR A 169 -1.87 -8.84 6.46
N SER A 170 -1.24 -7.82 7.04
CA SER A 170 -0.83 -7.86 8.44
C SER A 170 -2.07 -7.72 9.33
N GLY A 171 -2.75 -8.81 9.59
CA GLY A 171 -3.90 -8.83 10.50
C GLY A 171 -3.54 -8.22 11.86
N THR A 172 -4.43 -7.39 12.39
CA THR A 172 -4.21 -6.69 13.66
C THR A 172 -4.59 -7.52 14.90
N THR A 173 -5.19 -8.72 14.69
CA THR A 173 -5.77 -9.53 15.78
C THR A 173 -5.46 -11.02 15.67
N SER A 174 -4.95 -11.50 14.53
CA SER A 174 -4.72 -12.91 14.24
C SER A 174 -3.64 -13.09 13.20
N ARG A 175 -3.43 -14.32 12.74
CA ARG A 175 -2.52 -14.62 11.63
C ARG A 175 -2.91 -13.84 10.36
N PRO A 176 -1.91 -13.47 9.51
CA PRO A 176 -2.18 -12.79 8.23
C PRO A 176 -3.16 -13.57 7.37
N LYS A 177 -4.12 -12.86 6.74
CA LYS A 177 -5.09 -13.43 5.80
C LYS A 177 -4.60 -13.22 4.37
N GLY A 178 -4.77 -14.22 3.51
CA GLY A 178 -4.46 -14.15 2.10
C GLY A 178 -5.64 -13.58 1.30
N VAL A 179 -5.54 -12.36 0.84
CA VAL A 179 -6.57 -11.71 0.02
C VAL A 179 -6.45 -12.16 -1.42
N MET A 180 -7.52 -12.72 -1.98
CA MET A 180 -7.59 -13.22 -3.35
C MET A 180 -7.96 -12.11 -4.33
N ILE A 181 -7.02 -11.71 -5.18
CA ILE A 181 -7.20 -10.71 -6.24
C ILE A 181 -7.30 -11.43 -7.59
N THR A 182 -8.37 -11.14 -8.33
CA THR A 182 -8.59 -11.68 -9.68
C THR A 182 -8.00 -10.79 -10.76
N HIS A 183 -7.90 -11.30 -11.99
CA HIS A 183 -7.52 -10.53 -13.17
C HIS A 183 -8.45 -9.32 -13.38
N ARG A 184 -9.77 -9.50 -13.22
CA ARG A 184 -10.77 -8.42 -13.31
C ARG A 184 -10.51 -7.32 -12.28
N ASN A 185 -10.27 -7.68 -11.01
CA ASN A 185 -10.02 -6.70 -9.96
C ASN A 185 -8.83 -5.79 -10.32
N ALA A 186 -7.71 -6.40 -10.69
CA ALA A 186 -6.50 -5.67 -11.04
C ALA A 186 -6.66 -4.81 -12.31
N TRP A 187 -7.35 -5.32 -13.33
CA TRP A 187 -7.62 -4.58 -14.57
C TRP A 187 -8.50 -3.36 -14.30
N MET A 188 -9.62 -3.54 -13.58
CA MET A 188 -10.56 -2.47 -13.25
C MET A 188 -9.89 -1.37 -12.43
N ASN A 189 -9.09 -1.75 -11.43
CA ASN A 189 -8.37 -0.79 -10.59
C ASN A 189 -7.30 -0.04 -11.37
N SER A 190 -6.57 -0.72 -12.27
CA SER A 190 -5.55 -0.09 -13.13
C SER A 190 -6.17 0.96 -14.08
N ILE A 191 -7.29 0.64 -14.71
CA ILE A 191 -7.97 1.58 -15.61
C ILE A 191 -8.57 2.75 -14.83
N GLY A 192 -9.21 2.51 -13.68
CA GLY A 192 -9.68 3.57 -12.79
C GLY A 192 -8.57 4.52 -12.38
N THR A 193 -7.43 3.96 -11.98
CA THR A 193 -6.24 4.75 -11.63
C THR A 193 -5.75 5.61 -12.80
N LEU A 194 -5.69 5.07 -14.04
CA LEU A 194 -5.30 5.83 -15.23
C LEU A 194 -6.26 6.97 -15.56
N LEU A 195 -7.56 6.79 -15.33
CA LEU A 195 -8.56 7.82 -15.59
C LEU A 195 -8.43 9.00 -14.61
N HIS A 196 -8.21 8.72 -13.32
CA HIS A 196 -8.07 9.76 -12.31
C HIS A 196 -6.63 10.33 -12.20
N GLN A 197 -5.64 9.56 -12.65
CA GLN A 197 -4.22 9.95 -12.69
C GLN A 197 -3.66 9.73 -14.10
N PRO A 198 -4.00 10.60 -15.06
CA PRO A 198 -3.60 10.42 -16.43
C PRO A 198 -2.08 10.27 -16.56
N MET A 199 -1.66 9.18 -17.18
CA MET A 199 -0.28 8.88 -17.51
C MET A 199 -0.12 8.63 -18.99
N THR A 200 1.07 8.92 -19.49
CA THR A 200 1.47 8.71 -20.87
C THR A 200 2.77 7.93 -20.94
N CYS A 201 3.14 7.51 -22.12
CA CYS A 201 4.43 6.85 -22.34
C CYS A 201 5.65 7.76 -22.06
N ALA A 202 5.45 9.06 -21.84
CA ALA A 202 6.54 9.97 -21.44
C ALA A 202 6.81 9.95 -19.93
N ASP A 203 5.91 9.38 -19.14
CA ASP A 203 6.03 9.35 -17.70
C ASP A 203 7.08 8.33 -17.23
N ARG A 204 7.70 8.65 -16.09
CA ARG A 204 8.69 7.81 -15.42
C ARG A 204 8.33 7.72 -13.94
N TYR A 205 8.02 6.50 -13.50
CA TYR A 205 7.53 6.24 -12.16
C TYR A 205 8.62 5.67 -11.25
N LEU A 206 8.89 6.35 -10.13
CA LEU A 206 9.85 5.87 -9.12
C LEU A 206 9.18 4.96 -8.09
N TRP A 207 9.70 3.76 -7.96
CA TRP A 207 9.21 2.74 -7.02
C TRP A 207 9.63 3.01 -5.57
N THR A 208 9.01 3.98 -4.92
CA THR A 208 9.13 4.24 -3.48
C THR A 208 8.16 3.38 -2.65
N LEU A 209 7.12 2.83 -3.29
CA LEU A 209 6.17 1.92 -2.68
C LEU A 209 6.62 0.46 -2.92
N PRO A 210 6.55 -0.46 -1.91
CA PRO A 210 6.86 -1.86 -2.16
C PRO A 210 5.90 -2.51 -3.17
N MET A 211 6.43 -3.17 -4.21
CA MET A 211 5.64 -3.86 -5.24
C MET A 211 4.79 -4.99 -4.67
N PHE A 212 5.21 -5.64 -3.59
CA PHE A 212 4.45 -6.72 -2.96
C PHE A 212 3.15 -6.23 -2.30
N HIS A 213 3.10 -4.95 -1.88
CA HIS A 213 1.98 -4.43 -1.10
C HIS A 213 0.82 -4.06 -2.03
N ALA A 214 -0.28 -4.82 -1.92
CA ALA A 214 -1.44 -4.74 -2.80
C ALA A 214 -1.03 -4.44 -4.26
N ASN A 215 -0.08 -5.25 -4.72
CA ASN A 215 0.55 -5.20 -6.05
C ASN A 215 1.01 -3.80 -6.45
N GLY A 216 1.79 -3.20 -5.52
CA GLY A 216 2.34 -1.86 -5.70
C GLY A 216 1.28 -0.82 -6.01
N TRP A 217 0.13 -0.91 -5.32
CA TRP A 217 -1.05 -0.07 -5.54
C TRP A 217 -1.52 -0.06 -7.00
N THR A 218 -1.53 -1.25 -7.64
CA THR A 218 -1.88 -1.48 -9.05
C THR A 218 -0.87 -0.90 -10.07
N PHE A 219 0.13 -0.11 -9.63
CA PHE A 219 1.07 0.54 -10.53
C PHE A 219 1.99 -0.42 -11.28
N VAL A 220 2.17 -1.66 -10.82
CA VAL A 220 2.88 -2.72 -11.57
C VAL A 220 2.24 -2.95 -12.95
N TRP A 221 0.94 -2.71 -13.10
CA TRP A 221 0.21 -2.86 -14.36
C TRP A 221 -0.14 -1.50 -14.99
N THR A 222 -0.49 -0.51 -14.18
CA THR A 222 -0.93 0.82 -14.63
C THR A 222 0.16 1.53 -15.45
N ILE A 223 1.42 1.46 -15.01
CA ILE A 223 2.57 2.05 -15.71
C ILE A 223 2.75 1.37 -17.08
N THR A 224 2.71 0.05 -17.13
CA THR A 224 2.80 -0.73 -18.38
C THR A 224 1.63 -0.42 -19.32
N ALA A 225 0.41 -0.25 -18.80
CA ALA A 225 -0.76 0.12 -19.59
C ALA A 225 -0.57 1.47 -20.30
N ALA A 226 0.09 2.41 -19.65
CA ALA A 226 0.46 3.72 -20.22
C ALA A 226 1.65 3.65 -21.18
N GLY A 227 2.47 2.58 -21.15
CA GLY A 227 3.75 2.50 -21.86
C GLY A 227 4.83 3.39 -21.22
N ALA A 228 4.67 3.70 -19.93
CA ALA A 228 5.57 4.52 -19.13
C ALA A 228 6.76 3.71 -18.59
N THR A 229 7.75 4.34 -17.98
CA THR A 229 8.96 3.68 -17.48
C THR A 229 8.85 3.39 -15.98
N HIS A 230 9.15 2.16 -15.57
CA HIS A 230 9.35 1.78 -14.18
C HIS A 230 10.80 2.07 -13.77
N VAL A 231 11.02 2.90 -12.75
CA VAL A 231 12.34 3.16 -12.14
C VAL A 231 12.38 2.46 -10.79
N CYS A 232 13.14 1.37 -10.70
CA CYS A 232 13.23 0.54 -9.51
C CYS A 232 14.10 1.21 -8.43
N LEU A 233 13.71 1.04 -7.16
CA LEU A 233 14.46 1.51 -6.00
C LEU A 233 14.38 0.46 -4.89
N ARG A 234 15.51 -0.16 -4.58
CA ARG A 234 15.57 -1.26 -3.58
C ARG A 234 15.31 -0.79 -2.15
N ARG A 235 15.77 0.42 -1.78
CA ARG A 235 15.61 1.01 -0.44
C ARG A 235 15.21 2.46 -0.54
N VAL A 236 14.19 2.84 0.21
CA VAL A 236 13.66 4.20 0.23
C VAL A 236 14.44 5.02 1.26
N GLU A 237 15.42 5.78 0.77
CA GLU A 237 16.19 6.75 1.53
C GLU A 237 16.08 8.11 0.83
N ALA A 238 15.89 9.19 1.59
CA ALA A 238 15.57 10.50 1.02
C ALA A 238 16.60 10.94 -0.04
N ARG A 239 17.91 10.78 0.22
CA ARG A 239 18.96 11.10 -0.73
C ARG A 239 18.84 10.32 -2.04
N ALA A 240 18.71 8.99 -1.96
CA ALA A 240 18.57 8.13 -3.14
C ALA A 240 17.30 8.45 -3.95
N VAL A 241 16.20 8.78 -3.26
CA VAL A 241 14.96 9.21 -3.91
C VAL A 241 15.18 10.48 -4.73
N PHE A 242 15.75 11.53 -4.14
CA PHE A 242 15.96 12.80 -4.83
C PHE A 242 17.01 12.70 -5.94
N GLU A 243 18.08 11.93 -5.74
CA GLU A 243 19.09 11.68 -6.77
C GLU A 243 18.48 10.97 -7.98
N LEU A 244 17.72 9.88 -7.77
CA LEU A 244 17.04 9.17 -8.86
C LEU A 244 15.96 10.03 -9.53
N MET A 245 15.23 10.86 -8.78
CA MET A 245 14.30 11.81 -9.38
C MET A 245 14.97 12.71 -10.41
N ALA A 246 16.17 13.21 -10.09
CA ALA A 246 16.90 14.10 -10.96
C ALA A 246 17.54 13.35 -12.15
N THR A 247 18.23 12.23 -11.90
CA THR A 247 18.96 11.49 -12.94
C THR A 247 18.03 10.75 -13.90
N GLU A 248 16.95 10.18 -13.39
CA GLU A 248 15.99 9.42 -14.16
C GLU A 248 14.78 10.25 -14.64
N HIS A 249 14.80 11.57 -14.45
CA HIS A 249 13.71 12.46 -14.86
C HIS A 249 12.33 11.94 -14.43
N VAL A 250 12.21 11.53 -13.17
CA VAL A 250 10.96 10.99 -12.58
C VAL A 250 9.86 12.05 -12.67
N THR A 251 8.66 11.60 -13.03
CA THR A 251 7.45 12.45 -13.11
C THR A 251 6.41 12.10 -12.06
N MET A 252 6.50 10.89 -11.49
CA MET A 252 5.46 10.37 -10.60
C MET A 252 6.01 9.35 -9.62
N LEU A 253 5.38 9.27 -8.45
CA LEU A 253 5.59 8.21 -7.46
C LEU A 253 4.36 8.01 -6.57
N CYS A 254 4.30 6.87 -5.87
CA CYS A 254 3.37 6.63 -4.77
C CYS A 254 4.13 6.55 -3.46
N ALA A 255 3.63 7.17 -2.40
CA ALA A 255 4.30 7.17 -1.10
C ALA A 255 3.32 7.13 0.06
N ALA A 256 3.61 6.32 1.08
CA ALA A 256 2.92 6.40 2.36
C ALA A 256 3.23 7.74 3.05
N PRO A 257 2.34 8.25 3.93
CA PRO A 257 2.56 9.50 4.65
C PRO A 257 3.91 9.58 5.40
N THR A 258 4.38 8.47 5.95
CA THR A 258 5.69 8.39 6.63
C THR A 258 6.87 8.66 5.68
N VAL A 259 6.79 8.21 4.43
CA VAL A 259 7.78 8.50 3.40
C VAL A 259 7.70 9.98 3.02
N LEU A 260 6.48 10.53 2.84
CA LEU A 260 6.29 11.96 2.55
C LEU A 260 6.86 12.86 3.66
N ILE A 261 6.64 12.51 4.93
CA ILE A 261 7.22 13.21 6.08
C ILE A 261 8.75 13.15 6.03
N SER A 262 9.32 11.99 5.73
CA SER A 262 10.78 11.83 5.60
C SER A 262 11.35 12.71 4.48
N LEU A 263 10.70 12.76 3.32
CA LEU A 263 11.11 13.60 2.18
C LEU A 263 10.98 15.10 2.49
N ALA A 264 9.85 15.50 3.12
CA ALA A 264 9.64 16.90 3.53
C ALA A 264 10.67 17.37 4.58
N ASN A 265 11.17 16.46 5.43
CA ASN A 265 12.14 16.75 6.47
C ASN A 265 13.60 16.46 6.07
N ALA A 266 13.86 16.07 4.81
CA ALA A 266 15.21 15.87 4.34
C ALA A 266 16.04 17.18 4.43
N PRO A 267 17.36 17.09 4.61
CA PRO A 267 18.24 18.26 4.60
C PRO A 267 18.05 19.12 3.36
N GLU A 268 18.22 20.43 3.50
CA GLU A 268 17.95 21.40 2.42
C GLU A 268 18.78 21.14 1.16
N ASP A 269 20.06 20.76 1.32
CA ASP A 269 20.95 20.41 0.21
C ASP A 269 20.43 19.24 -0.61
N ILE A 270 19.77 18.29 0.04
CA ILE A 270 19.12 17.14 -0.61
C ILE A 270 17.81 17.56 -1.28
N ARG A 271 16.95 18.33 -0.58
CA ARG A 271 15.67 18.81 -1.12
C ARG A 271 15.84 19.68 -2.37
N ARG A 272 16.94 20.40 -2.50
CA ARG A 272 17.27 21.19 -3.69
C ARG A 272 17.47 20.36 -4.97
N LEU A 273 17.67 19.05 -4.85
CA LEU A 273 17.72 18.12 -5.98
C LEU A 273 16.33 17.78 -6.53
N ALA A 274 15.26 18.07 -5.77
CA ALA A 274 13.90 17.71 -6.13
C ALA A 274 13.46 18.42 -7.42
N PRO A 275 13.06 17.68 -8.46
CA PRO A 275 12.41 18.30 -9.60
C PRO A 275 11.02 18.81 -9.20
N LYS A 276 10.58 19.88 -9.86
CA LYS A 276 9.23 20.42 -9.71
C LYS A 276 8.23 19.61 -10.55
N GLY A 277 6.95 19.71 -10.19
CA GLY A 277 5.87 19.11 -10.99
C GLY A 277 5.71 17.59 -10.81
N ILE A 278 6.34 17.01 -9.80
CA ILE A 278 6.16 15.58 -9.45
C ILE A 278 4.72 15.35 -8.98
N ARG A 279 4.07 14.34 -9.54
CA ARG A 279 2.76 13.86 -9.11
C ARG A 279 2.92 12.74 -8.11
N VAL A 280 2.29 12.89 -6.94
CA VAL A 280 2.41 11.93 -5.84
C VAL A 280 1.04 11.43 -5.44
N LEU A 281 0.86 10.11 -5.45
CA LEU A 281 -0.27 9.49 -4.79
C LEU A 281 0.13 9.06 -3.38
N THR A 282 -0.74 9.35 -2.42
CA THR A 282 -0.55 8.93 -1.03
C THR A 282 -1.75 8.16 -0.51
N ALA A 283 -1.50 7.14 0.28
CA ALA A 283 -2.50 6.29 0.92
C ALA A 283 -1.89 5.49 2.09
N GLY A 284 -2.68 4.56 2.65
CA GLY A 284 -2.26 3.66 3.74
C GLY A 284 -2.51 4.22 5.13
N ALA A 285 -2.55 5.53 5.27
CA ALA A 285 -3.04 6.28 6.42
C ALA A 285 -3.45 7.69 5.96
N PRO A 286 -4.31 8.42 6.68
CA PRO A 286 -4.62 9.81 6.35
C PRO A 286 -3.35 10.68 6.39
N PRO A 287 -3.01 11.41 5.32
CA PRO A 287 -1.90 12.35 5.34
C PRO A 287 -2.26 13.60 6.14
N ALA A 288 -1.32 14.13 6.90
CA ALA A 288 -1.54 15.42 7.55
C ALA A 288 -1.62 16.56 6.51
N ALA A 289 -2.61 17.42 6.62
CA ALA A 289 -2.79 18.57 5.72
C ALA A 289 -1.54 19.47 5.67
N SER A 290 -0.88 19.67 6.81
CA SER A 290 0.38 20.43 6.90
C SER A 290 1.54 19.80 6.08
N THR A 291 1.60 18.48 6.00
CA THR A 291 2.59 17.77 5.17
C THR A 291 2.28 17.97 3.68
N ILE A 292 1.01 17.86 3.29
CA ILE A 292 0.56 18.12 1.91
C ILE A 292 0.92 19.55 1.51
N GLN A 293 0.50 20.53 2.32
CA GLN A 293 0.77 21.94 2.07
C GLN A 293 2.26 22.20 1.87
N ARG A 294 3.09 21.68 2.77
CA ARG A 294 4.54 21.88 2.71
C ARG A 294 5.19 21.31 1.45
N LEU A 295 4.80 20.09 1.03
CA LEU A 295 5.33 19.47 -0.20
C LEU A 295 4.91 20.25 -1.45
N GLU A 296 3.67 20.77 -1.49
CA GLU A 296 3.18 21.56 -2.60
C GLU A 296 3.85 22.93 -2.67
N GLU A 297 4.02 23.62 -1.54
CA GLU A 297 4.63 24.97 -1.50
C GLU A 297 6.16 24.94 -1.66
N GLU A 298 6.87 24.04 -0.93
CA GLU A 298 8.32 24.01 -0.92
C GLU A 298 8.91 23.29 -2.14
N LEU A 299 8.29 22.17 -2.57
CA LEU A 299 8.83 21.34 -3.66
C LEU A 299 8.07 21.51 -4.99
N GLY A 300 6.91 22.16 -4.99
CA GLY A 300 6.09 22.34 -6.19
C GLY A 300 5.52 21.02 -6.71
N TRP A 301 5.24 20.07 -5.81
CA TRP A 301 4.65 18.78 -6.14
C TRP A 301 3.12 18.87 -6.16
N THR A 302 2.47 17.87 -6.71
CA THR A 302 1.01 17.71 -6.66
C THR A 302 0.67 16.46 -5.90
N ILE A 303 -0.03 16.60 -4.78
CA ILE A 303 -0.42 15.46 -3.92
C ILE A 303 -1.87 15.09 -4.18
N THR A 304 -2.11 13.81 -4.45
CA THR A 304 -3.46 13.21 -4.53
C THR A 304 -3.59 12.13 -3.48
N HIS A 305 -4.58 12.25 -2.61
CA HIS A 305 -4.89 11.22 -1.64
C HIS A 305 -5.86 10.21 -2.26
N VAL A 306 -5.57 8.94 -2.07
CA VAL A 306 -6.41 7.80 -2.46
C VAL A 306 -6.60 6.88 -1.27
N TYR A 307 -7.72 6.19 -1.22
CA TYR A 307 -8.01 5.24 -0.16
C TYR A 307 -8.46 3.90 -0.71
N GLY A 308 -8.16 2.89 0.05
CA GLY A 308 -8.58 1.52 -0.16
C GLY A 308 -7.79 0.55 0.71
N LEU A 309 -8.05 -0.73 0.52
CA LEU A 309 -7.49 -1.83 1.28
C LEU A 309 -6.93 -2.87 0.31
N THR A 310 -6.20 -3.85 0.81
CA THR A 310 -5.81 -5.01 0.00
C THR A 310 -7.05 -5.69 -0.59
N GLU A 311 -8.12 -5.75 0.18
CA GLU A 311 -9.42 -6.33 -0.15
C GLU A 311 -10.18 -5.57 -1.27
N THR A 312 -9.69 -4.38 -1.65
CA THR A 312 -10.29 -3.54 -2.72
C THR A 312 -9.38 -3.36 -3.95
N ALA A 313 -8.29 -4.11 -4.06
CA ALA A 313 -7.36 -4.31 -5.17
C ALA A 313 -6.60 -3.10 -5.77
N PRO A 314 -6.11 -2.05 -5.09
CA PRO A 314 -6.45 -1.67 -3.73
C PRO A 314 -7.41 -0.47 -3.63
N PHE A 315 -7.52 0.43 -4.63
CA PHE A 315 -8.19 1.71 -4.49
C PHE A 315 -9.72 1.61 -4.67
N ILE A 316 -10.45 2.32 -3.81
CA ILE A 316 -11.88 2.53 -3.96
C ILE A 316 -12.26 4.01 -4.00
N THR A 317 -11.45 4.92 -3.44
CA THR A 317 -11.70 6.35 -3.54
C THR A 317 -10.46 7.14 -3.96
N VAL A 318 -10.71 8.33 -4.48
CA VAL A 318 -9.73 9.34 -4.82
C VAL A 318 -10.23 10.72 -4.37
N CYS A 319 -9.34 11.50 -3.79
CA CYS A 319 -9.63 12.89 -3.48
C CYS A 319 -9.45 13.75 -4.74
N GLU A 320 -10.50 13.79 -5.59
CA GLU A 320 -10.49 14.55 -6.82
C GLU A 320 -10.43 16.06 -6.56
N PRO A 321 -9.62 16.83 -7.28
CA PRO A 321 -9.72 18.28 -7.27
C PRO A 321 -11.00 18.71 -8.03
N ARG A 322 -11.74 19.68 -7.46
CA ARG A 322 -12.91 20.28 -8.13
C ARG A 322 -12.65 21.74 -8.48
N PRO A 323 -13.30 22.30 -9.51
CA PRO A 323 -13.16 23.72 -9.85
C PRO A 323 -13.44 24.65 -8.67
N GLU A 324 -14.39 24.30 -7.80
CA GLU A 324 -14.78 25.05 -6.61
C GLU A 324 -13.65 25.16 -5.57
N HIS A 325 -12.66 24.26 -5.63
CA HIS A 325 -11.52 24.31 -4.73
C HIS A 325 -10.43 25.31 -5.18
N ALA A 326 -10.45 25.75 -6.45
CA ALA A 326 -9.42 26.64 -6.99
C ALA A 326 -9.29 27.99 -6.26
N PRO A 327 -10.39 28.68 -5.87
CA PRO A 327 -10.31 29.95 -5.16
C PRO A 327 -9.93 29.82 -3.68
N LEU A 328 -9.92 28.61 -3.10
CA LEU A 328 -9.61 28.39 -1.70
C LEU A 328 -8.13 28.65 -1.40
N SER A 329 -7.82 29.01 -0.17
CA SER A 329 -6.45 29.13 0.32
C SER A 329 -5.70 27.80 0.23
N VAL A 330 -4.37 27.84 0.24
CA VAL A 330 -3.53 26.61 0.21
C VAL A 330 -3.85 25.69 1.38
N SER A 331 -4.06 26.26 2.58
CA SER A 331 -4.42 25.51 3.77
C SER A 331 -5.78 24.81 3.65
N GLU A 332 -6.80 25.50 3.11
CA GLU A 332 -8.14 24.91 2.90
C GLU A 332 -8.08 23.78 1.85
N ARG A 333 -7.35 23.98 0.75
CA ARG A 333 -7.13 22.92 -0.23
C ARG A 333 -6.40 21.71 0.35
N ALA A 334 -5.38 21.94 1.19
CA ALA A 334 -4.66 20.86 1.85
C ALA A 334 -5.57 20.08 2.83
N ALA A 335 -6.46 20.76 3.53
CA ALA A 335 -7.45 20.11 4.40
C ALA A 335 -8.44 19.22 3.62
N ILE A 336 -8.89 19.68 2.44
CA ILE A 336 -9.74 18.86 1.55
C ILE A 336 -8.93 17.66 1.03
N LYS A 337 -7.70 17.87 0.57
CA LYS A 337 -6.82 16.80 0.05
C LYS A 337 -6.47 15.74 1.09
N ALA A 338 -6.59 16.05 2.38
CA ALA A 338 -6.40 15.07 3.44
C ALA A 338 -7.58 14.10 3.59
N ARG A 339 -8.76 14.41 3.01
CA ARG A 339 -9.92 13.52 2.99
C ARG A 339 -9.71 12.38 1.99
N GLN A 340 -10.52 11.32 2.10
CA GLN A 340 -10.46 10.17 1.19
C GLN A 340 -11.15 10.41 -0.15
N GLY A 341 -12.02 11.43 -0.22
CA GLY A 341 -12.66 11.87 -1.47
C GLY A 341 -13.90 11.06 -1.85
N VAL A 342 -13.99 10.69 -3.12
CA VAL A 342 -15.15 10.04 -3.74
C VAL A 342 -14.73 8.75 -4.44
N GLU A 343 -15.70 7.92 -4.87
CA GLU A 343 -15.43 6.65 -5.54
C GLU A 343 -14.57 6.82 -6.81
N LEU A 344 -13.66 5.89 -7.05
CA LEU A 344 -13.07 5.75 -8.37
C LEU A 344 -14.16 5.37 -9.39
N ILE A 345 -14.07 5.88 -10.62
CA ILE A 345 -15.04 5.61 -11.68
C ILE A 345 -15.27 4.12 -11.97
N THR A 346 -14.31 3.26 -11.60
CA THR A 346 -14.37 1.81 -11.83
C THR A 346 -14.56 0.98 -10.56
N SER A 347 -14.59 1.62 -9.38
CA SER A 347 -14.66 0.89 -8.10
C SER A 347 -16.05 0.32 -7.81
N GLY A 348 -17.09 0.89 -8.42
CA GLY A 348 -18.46 0.52 -8.15
C GLY A 348 -19.09 1.45 -7.12
N GLU A 349 -19.89 0.92 -6.22
CA GLU A 349 -20.69 1.67 -5.25
C GLU A 349 -20.02 1.69 -3.89
N LEU A 350 -19.96 2.87 -3.28
CA LEU A 350 -19.47 3.08 -1.92
C LEU A 350 -20.53 3.81 -1.11
N ARG A 351 -20.74 3.36 0.12
CA ARG A 351 -21.66 3.98 1.07
C ARG A 351 -20.98 4.11 2.44
N VAL A 352 -21.45 5.06 3.24
CA VAL A 352 -21.16 5.13 4.68
C VAL A 352 -22.47 4.88 5.41
N VAL A 353 -22.53 3.80 6.18
CA VAL A 353 -23.78 3.31 6.76
C VAL A 353 -23.72 3.22 8.27
N ASP A 354 -24.87 3.41 8.92
CA ASP A 354 -25.08 3.18 10.34
C ASP A 354 -25.14 1.68 10.68
N ALA A 355 -25.38 1.33 11.92
CA ALA A 355 -25.48 -0.07 12.38
C ALA A 355 -26.68 -0.83 11.77
N GLU A 356 -27.71 -0.13 11.34
CA GLU A 356 -28.91 -0.63 10.69
C GLU A 356 -28.77 -0.76 9.17
N GLY A 357 -27.65 -0.25 8.60
CA GLY A 357 -27.34 -0.29 7.17
C GLY A 357 -27.95 0.87 6.35
N ASN A 358 -28.42 1.93 7.03
CA ASN A 358 -28.90 3.15 6.38
C ASN A 358 -27.73 4.12 6.13
N ASP A 359 -27.85 4.90 5.05
CA ASP A 359 -26.85 5.94 4.76
C ASP A 359 -26.82 7.00 5.86
N VAL A 360 -25.62 7.40 6.29
CA VAL A 360 -25.47 8.53 7.20
C VAL A 360 -25.74 9.86 6.49
N PRO A 361 -26.20 10.92 7.22
CA PRO A 361 -26.41 12.23 6.61
C PRO A 361 -25.08 12.86 6.13
N LEU A 362 -25.20 13.76 5.13
CA LEU A 362 -24.07 14.51 4.56
C LEU A 362 -23.69 15.73 5.43
N ASP A 363 -23.51 15.52 6.72
CA ASP A 363 -23.28 16.60 7.71
C ASP A 363 -21.80 16.73 8.14
N GLY A 364 -20.93 15.82 7.73
CA GLY A 364 -19.53 15.76 8.14
C GLY A 364 -19.30 15.42 9.62
N ILE A 365 -20.35 14.98 10.32
CA ILE A 365 -20.36 14.74 11.77
C ILE A 365 -20.78 13.30 12.10
N THR A 366 -21.91 12.85 11.54
CA THR A 366 -22.48 11.54 11.82
C THR A 366 -21.60 10.44 11.24
N GLN A 367 -21.10 9.56 12.10
CA GLN A 367 -20.19 8.48 11.72
C GLN A 367 -20.96 7.22 11.32
N GLY A 368 -20.44 6.52 10.32
CA GLY A 368 -20.87 5.19 9.91
C GLY A 368 -19.69 4.36 9.42
N GLU A 369 -19.94 3.08 9.06
CA GLU A 369 -18.96 2.20 8.43
C GLU A 369 -18.92 2.44 6.92
N ILE A 370 -17.72 2.53 6.33
CA ILE A 370 -17.57 2.47 4.87
C ILE A 370 -17.87 1.04 4.42
N VAL A 371 -18.83 0.90 3.51
CA VAL A 371 -19.11 -0.34 2.81
C VAL A 371 -19.00 -0.15 1.30
N ALA A 372 -18.53 -1.17 0.58
CA ALA A 372 -18.29 -1.06 -0.85
C ALA A 372 -18.75 -2.31 -1.61
N ARG A 373 -19.14 -2.11 -2.87
CA ARG A 373 -19.57 -3.17 -3.77
C ARG A 373 -19.13 -2.85 -5.20
N GLY A 374 -18.39 -3.76 -5.84
CA GLY A 374 -17.94 -3.53 -7.21
C GLY A 374 -16.88 -4.50 -7.69
N ASN A 375 -16.41 -4.30 -8.91
CA ASN A 375 -15.47 -5.20 -9.59
C ASN A 375 -14.02 -5.11 -9.07
N VAL A 376 -13.73 -4.20 -8.15
CA VAL A 376 -12.42 -4.10 -7.48
C VAL A 376 -12.40 -4.85 -6.15
N ILE A 377 -13.55 -5.34 -5.66
CA ILE A 377 -13.63 -6.08 -4.40
C ILE A 377 -13.06 -7.50 -4.60
N MET A 378 -12.25 -7.94 -3.65
CA MET A 378 -11.60 -9.26 -3.63
C MET A 378 -12.57 -10.42 -3.87
N ALA A 379 -12.05 -11.54 -4.36
CA ALA A 379 -12.84 -12.77 -4.44
C ALA A 379 -13.11 -13.41 -3.06
N GLY A 380 -12.36 -13.03 -2.03
CA GLY A 380 -12.46 -13.52 -0.66
C GLY A 380 -11.10 -13.71 -0.01
N TYR A 381 -11.09 -14.30 1.17
CA TYR A 381 -9.87 -14.73 1.86
C TYR A 381 -9.53 -16.17 1.51
N TYR A 382 -8.30 -16.41 1.12
CA TYR A 382 -7.80 -17.73 0.73
C TYR A 382 -7.86 -18.71 1.91
N ASN A 383 -8.50 -19.86 1.71
CA ASN A 383 -8.73 -20.89 2.72
C ASN A 383 -9.43 -20.40 4.02
N ASP A 384 -10.21 -19.30 3.94
CA ASP A 384 -10.94 -18.74 5.10
C ASP A 384 -12.35 -18.29 4.67
N PRO A 385 -13.26 -19.25 4.42
CA PRO A 385 -14.63 -18.96 3.97
C PRO A 385 -15.46 -18.21 5.03
N GLU A 386 -15.24 -18.48 6.32
CA GLU A 386 -15.96 -17.81 7.40
C GLU A 386 -15.60 -16.31 7.46
N ALA A 387 -14.33 -15.98 7.42
CA ALA A 387 -13.92 -14.58 7.35
C ALA A 387 -14.37 -13.90 6.05
N THR A 388 -14.45 -14.64 4.94
CA THR A 388 -14.96 -14.14 3.67
C THR A 388 -16.44 -13.77 3.78
N GLU A 389 -17.27 -14.67 4.31
CA GLU A 389 -18.70 -14.44 4.52
C GLU A 389 -18.94 -13.23 5.44
N GLN A 390 -18.19 -13.14 6.53
CA GLN A 390 -18.27 -12.00 7.45
C GLN A 390 -17.90 -10.68 6.76
N ALA A 391 -16.84 -10.67 5.96
CA ALA A 391 -16.36 -9.46 5.28
C ALA A 391 -17.31 -9.01 4.16
N LEU A 392 -17.99 -9.96 3.49
CA LEU A 392 -18.87 -9.71 2.33
C LEU A 392 -20.36 -9.83 2.69
N ARG A 393 -20.71 -9.75 3.97
CA ARG A 393 -22.09 -9.94 4.45
C ARG A 393 -23.05 -8.92 3.82
N GLY A 394 -24.26 -9.36 3.57
CA GLY A 394 -25.30 -8.51 2.97
C GLY A 394 -25.02 -8.08 1.53
N GLY A 395 -24.02 -8.69 0.85
CA GLY A 395 -23.61 -8.33 -0.51
C GLY A 395 -22.74 -7.08 -0.60
N TRP A 396 -22.20 -6.62 0.55
CA TRP A 396 -21.28 -5.49 0.65
C TRP A 396 -20.00 -5.92 1.34
N PHE A 397 -18.88 -5.38 0.86
CA PHE A 397 -17.61 -5.48 1.57
C PHE A 397 -17.60 -4.46 2.71
N HIS A 398 -17.43 -4.93 3.93
CA HIS A 398 -17.33 -4.14 5.15
C HIS A 398 -15.87 -3.83 5.45
N THR A 399 -15.50 -2.55 5.38
CA THR A 399 -14.09 -2.13 5.50
C THR A 399 -13.57 -2.13 6.94
N GLY A 400 -14.48 -1.98 7.92
CA GLY A 400 -14.12 -1.73 9.32
C GLY A 400 -13.56 -0.33 9.57
N ASP A 401 -13.70 0.59 8.61
CA ASP A 401 -13.28 1.99 8.73
C ASP A 401 -14.51 2.87 9.05
N ALA A 402 -14.44 3.63 10.15
CA ALA A 402 -15.43 4.63 10.53
C ALA A 402 -15.17 5.93 9.77
N ALA A 403 -16.21 6.47 9.13
CA ALA A 403 -16.12 7.67 8.32
C ALA A 403 -17.34 8.57 8.48
N VAL A 404 -17.22 9.79 8.01
CA VAL A 404 -18.31 10.75 7.81
C VAL A 404 -18.39 11.11 6.34
N VAL A 405 -19.55 11.63 5.90
CA VAL A 405 -19.73 12.17 4.56
C VAL A 405 -19.99 13.67 4.66
N HIS A 406 -19.19 14.47 3.97
CA HIS A 406 -19.37 15.91 3.92
C HIS A 406 -20.48 16.31 2.93
N SER A 407 -20.96 17.56 3.06
CA SER A 407 -22.03 18.10 2.19
C SER A 407 -21.67 18.13 0.71
N ASP A 408 -20.38 18.07 0.38
CA ASP A 408 -19.85 17.96 -0.98
C ASP A 408 -19.72 16.51 -1.47
N GLY A 409 -20.14 15.54 -0.65
CA GLY A 409 -20.07 14.09 -0.96
C GLY A 409 -18.71 13.45 -0.68
N TYR A 410 -17.71 14.20 -0.20
CA TYR A 410 -16.41 13.63 0.14
C TYR A 410 -16.48 12.83 1.43
N VAL A 411 -15.93 11.62 1.37
CA VAL A 411 -15.76 10.76 2.54
C VAL A 411 -14.51 11.18 3.30
N GLU A 412 -14.60 11.20 4.62
CA GLU A 412 -13.45 11.40 5.52
C GLU A 412 -13.43 10.32 6.59
N ILE A 413 -12.37 9.51 6.60
CA ILE A 413 -12.15 8.49 7.63
C ILE A 413 -11.81 9.17 8.94
N ARG A 414 -12.55 8.81 9.98
CA ARG A 414 -12.32 9.25 11.35
C ARG A 414 -11.42 8.31 12.11
N ASP A 415 -11.63 7.00 11.96
CA ASP A 415 -10.79 5.98 12.60
C ASP A 415 -11.08 4.58 12.03
N ARG A 416 -10.35 3.57 12.52
CA ARG A 416 -10.79 2.20 12.49
C ARG A 416 -11.89 1.98 13.53
N LEU A 417 -12.97 1.27 13.21
CA LEU A 417 -14.04 0.97 14.18
C LEU A 417 -13.51 0.39 15.50
N LYS A 418 -12.48 -0.44 15.43
CA LYS A 418 -11.80 -1.03 16.60
C LYS A 418 -10.78 -0.11 17.30
N ASP A 419 -10.42 1.01 16.70
CA ASP A 419 -9.43 1.97 17.20
C ASP A 419 -10.07 3.25 17.74
N VAL A 420 -11.38 3.46 17.47
CA VAL A 420 -12.19 4.51 18.10
C VAL A 420 -12.13 4.37 19.61
N ILE A 421 -11.78 5.45 20.29
CA ILE A 421 -11.66 5.47 21.76
C ILE A 421 -13.00 5.90 22.34
N ILE A 422 -13.59 5.07 23.19
CA ILE A 422 -14.87 5.36 23.83
C ILE A 422 -14.59 5.88 25.24
N SER A 423 -14.61 7.20 25.40
CA SER A 423 -14.29 7.86 26.66
C SER A 423 -15.53 8.54 27.24
N GLY A 424 -16.02 8.04 28.36
CA GLY A 424 -17.20 8.62 29.03
C GLY A 424 -18.48 8.60 28.18
N GLY A 425 -18.58 7.67 27.22
CA GLY A 425 -19.70 7.58 26.28
C GLY A 425 -19.53 8.38 24.99
N GLU A 426 -18.43 9.13 24.86
CA GLU A 426 -18.10 9.91 23.67
C GLU A 426 -17.08 9.18 22.80
N ASN A 427 -17.29 9.22 21.49
CA ASN A 427 -16.36 8.65 20.50
C ASN A 427 -15.25 9.66 20.20
N ILE A 428 -14.00 9.26 20.45
CA ILE A 428 -12.82 10.06 20.14
C ILE A 428 -12.08 9.42 18.98
N SER A 429 -11.91 10.16 17.89
CA SER A 429 -11.06 9.76 16.78
C SER A 429 -9.60 9.90 17.17
N SER A 430 -8.89 8.78 17.14
CA SER A 430 -7.44 8.78 17.36
C SER A 430 -6.71 9.57 16.27
N VAL A 431 -7.20 9.54 15.03
CA VAL A 431 -6.65 10.26 13.87
C VAL A 431 -6.80 11.78 14.03
N GLU A 432 -7.93 12.26 14.55
CA GLU A 432 -8.14 13.70 14.81
C GLU A 432 -7.11 14.22 15.82
N VAL A 433 -6.91 13.49 16.91
CA VAL A 433 -5.95 13.87 17.96
C VAL A 433 -4.51 13.81 17.45
N GLU A 434 -4.17 12.78 16.66
CA GLU A 434 -2.87 12.64 16.00
C GLU A 434 -2.59 13.81 15.07
N SER A 435 -3.56 14.23 14.26
CA SER A 435 -3.41 15.34 13.32
C SER A 435 -3.10 16.65 14.03
N VAL A 436 -3.76 16.92 15.16
CA VAL A 436 -3.49 18.11 15.97
C VAL A 436 -2.09 18.06 16.57
N LEU A 437 -1.70 16.96 17.20
CA LEU A 437 -0.37 16.86 17.81
C LEU A 437 0.77 16.86 16.78
N LEU A 438 0.55 16.35 15.56
CA LEU A 438 1.51 16.44 14.46
C LEU A 438 1.77 17.87 13.99
N SER A 439 0.83 18.79 14.20
CA SER A 439 1.02 20.22 13.91
C SER A 439 1.93 20.94 14.92
N HIS A 440 2.22 20.33 16.07
CA HIS A 440 3.13 20.89 17.06
C HIS A 440 4.57 20.90 16.54
N PRO A 441 5.33 22.04 16.67
CA PRO A 441 6.68 22.19 16.08
C PRO A 441 7.69 21.11 16.48
N ALA A 442 7.60 20.60 17.71
CA ALA A 442 8.54 19.61 18.26
C ALA A 442 8.19 18.17 17.90
N VAL A 443 6.97 17.87 17.43
CA VAL A 443 6.51 16.50 17.17
C VAL A 443 6.96 16.04 15.78
N HIS A 444 7.60 14.87 15.75
CA HIS A 444 7.96 14.18 14.51
C HIS A 444 6.90 13.14 14.11
N GLU A 445 6.48 12.30 15.07
CA GLU A 445 5.45 11.30 14.88
C GLU A 445 4.62 11.16 16.17
N VAL A 446 3.37 10.76 16.02
CA VAL A 446 2.48 10.49 17.15
C VAL A 446 1.52 9.36 16.82
N ALA A 447 1.17 8.58 17.82
CA ALA A 447 0.08 7.61 17.78
C ALA A 447 -0.77 7.73 19.03
N ILE A 448 -2.09 7.74 18.82
CA ILE A 448 -3.08 7.79 19.89
C ILE A 448 -3.75 6.44 20.03
N VAL A 449 -3.84 5.94 21.25
CA VAL A 449 -4.56 4.71 21.60
C VAL A 449 -5.44 4.92 22.83
N GLY A 450 -6.53 4.17 22.92
CA GLY A 450 -7.34 4.09 24.14
C GLY A 450 -6.63 3.22 25.17
N PHE A 451 -6.45 3.73 26.38
CA PHE A 451 -6.07 2.97 27.56
C PHE A 451 -7.28 2.85 28.51
N ALA A 452 -7.41 1.70 29.14
CA ALA A 452 -8.45 1.49 30.12
C ALA A 452 -8.35 2.54 31.24
N HIS A 453 -9.49 3.14 31.61
CA HIS A 453 -9.60 4.20 32.60
C HIS A 453 -10.79 3.96 33.51
N GLU A 454 -10.57 3.98 34.85
CA GLU A 454 -11.58 3.60 35.85
C GLU A 454 -12.89 4.41 35.75
N ARG A 455 -12.78 5.70 35.45
CA ARG A 455 -13.94 6.61 35.43
C ARG A 455 -14.63 6.67 34.08
N TRP A 456 -13.87 6.56 32.96
CA TRP A 456 -14.38 6.85 31.62
C TRP A 456 -14.42 5.64 30.68
N GLY A 457 -14.08 4.44 31.16
CA GLY A 457 -13.94 3.24 30.36
C GLY A 457 -12.60 3.24 29.63
N GLU A 458 -12.41 4.16 28.70
CA GLU A 458 -11.12 4.43 28.05
C GLU A 458 -10.75 5.91 28.17
N ALA A 459 -9.45 6.21 28.05
CA ALA A 459 -8.91 7.54 27.91
C ALA A 459 -7.82 7.58 26.82
N PRO A 460 -7.74 8.66 26.01
CA PRO A 460 -6.72 8.80 24.99
C PRO A 460 -5.33 8.89 25.62
N HIS A 461 -4.40 8.06 25.13
CA HIS A 461 -2.98 8.09 25.48
C HIS A 461 -2.14 8.35 24.22
N ALA A 462 -1.21 9.31 24.31
CA ALA A 462 -0.33 9.67 23.19
C ALA A 462 1.05 9.01 23.32
N PHE A 463 1.49 8.31 22.29
CA PHE A 463 2.89 7.94 22.10
C PHE A 463 3.53 8.91 21.11
N VAL A 464 4.57 9.63 21.53
CA VAL A 464 5.16 10.73 20.77
C VAL A 464 6.64 10.49 20.50
N VAL A 465 7.04 10.70 19.24
CA VAL A 465 8.44 10.80 18.80
C VAL A 465 8.73 12.26 18.51
N LEU A 466 9.72 12.84 19.17
CA LEU A 466 10.14 14.22 18.93
C LEU A 466 11.09 14.32 17.74
N LYS A 467 11.11 15.48 17.08
CA LYS A 467 12.11 15.82 16.08
C LYS A 467 13.51 15.84 16.71
N GLN A 468 14.53 15.56 15.92
CA GLN A 468 15.91 15.56 16.40
C GLN A 468 16.30 16.94 16.97
N GLY A 469 16.74 16.94 18.22
CA GLY A 469 17.12 18.16 18.93
C GLY A 469 15.96 18.98 19.49
N ALA A 470 14.71 18.65 19.18
CA ALA A 470 13.55 19.30 19.77
C ALA A 470 13.28 18.81 21.20
N ARG A 471 12.61 19.64 21.99
CA ARG A 471 12.17 19.34 23.34
C ARG A 471 10.71 19.73 23.48
N ALA A 472 9.95 18.92 24.15
CA ALA A 472 8.60 19.19 24.63
C ALA A 472 8.34 18.27 25.81
N ASP A 473 7.50 18.68 26.74
CA ASP A 473 7.05 17.84 27.84
C ASP A 473 5.57 17.44 27.69
N GLU A 474 5.13 16.56 28.57
CA GLU A 474 3.75 16.06 28.56
C GLU A 474 2.73 17.19 28.76
N CYS A 475 3.00 18.14 29.66
CA CYS A 475 2.11 19.22 29.97
C CYS A 475 1.90 20.12 28.73
N GLU A 476 3.01 20.51 28.08
CA GLU A 476 3.00 21.33 26.86
C GLU A 476 2.15 20.68 25.74
N LEU A 477 2.35 19.39 25.46
CA LEU A 477 1.62 18.70 24.41
C LEU A 477 0.12 18.54 24.74
N ARG A 478 -0.20 18.28 26.01
CA ARG A 478 -1.60 18.20 26.47
C ARG A 478 -2.29 19.56 26.42
N GLU A 479 -1.63 20.63 26.80
CA GLU A 479 -2.16 22.00 26.68
C GLU A 479 -2.34 22.40 25.22
N PHE A 480 -1.37 22.08 24.37
CA PHE A 480 -1.50 22.29 22.93
C PHE A 480 -2.71 21.56 22.34
N ALA A 481 -2.90 20.29 22.71
CA ALA A 481 -4.08 19.53 22.30
C ALA A 481 -5.39 20.16 22.80
N ARG A 482 -5.46 20.61 24.07
CA ARG A 482 -6.64 21.27 24.66
C ARG A 482 -6.97 22.61 24.02
N ALA A 483 -5.96 23.31 23.53
CA ALA A 483 -6.17 24.59 22.83
C ALA A 483 -6.77 24.41 21.44
N ASN A 484 -6.62 23.23 20.84
CA ASN A 484 -6.99 22.94 19.45
C ASN A 484 -8.08 21.85 19.29
N LEU A 485 -8.51 21.23 20.40
CA LEU A 485 -9.54 20.18 20.44
C LEU A 485 -10.55 20.44 21.55
N ALA A 486 -11.72 19.79 21.47
CA ALA A 486 -12.59 19.68 22.61
C ALA A 486 -11.85 19.01 23.78
N HIS A 487 -12.00 19.52 24.99
CA HIS A 487 -11.19 19.13 26.15
C HIS A 487 -11.19 17.61 26.44
N PHE A 488 -12.31 16.94 26.20
CA PHE A 488 -12.42 15.48 26.42
C PHE A 488 -11.64 14.65 25.41
N LYS A 489 -11.29 15.23 24.24
CA LYS A 489 -10.49 14.57 23.20
C LYS A 489 -8.99 14.66 23.45
N ALA A 490 -8.54 15.62 24.26
CA ALA A 490 -7.12 15.80 24.54
C ALA A 490 -6.53 14.58 25.27
N PRO A 491 -5.28 14.17 24.97
CA PRO A 491 -4.65 13.05 25.63
C PRO A 491 -4.65 13.19 27.14
N HIS A 492 -5.03 12.12 27.84
CA HIS A 492 -4.95 12.06 29.30
C HIS A 492 -3.50 11.96 29.77
N SER A 493 -2.67 11.29 29.00
CA SER A 493 -1.23 11.10 29.28
C SER A 493 -0.41 10.98 27.99
N VAL A 494 0.90 11.25 28.10
CA VAL A 494 1.86 11.22 26.98
C VAL A 494 3.07 10.37 27.35
N THR A 495 3.47 9.49 26.46
CA THR A 495 4.72 8.73 26.57
C THR A 495 5.64 9.06 25.40
N PHE A 496 6.86 9.53 25.69
CA PHE A 496 7.87 9.76 24.67
C PHE A 496 8.61 8.47 24.38
N ILE A 497 8.74 8.15 23.08
CA ILE A 497 9.44 6.95 22.59
C ILE A 497 10.39 7.32 21.47
N LYS A 498 11.38 6.47 21.22
CA LYS A 498 12.36 6.70 20.13
C LYS A 498 11.79 6.49 18.75
N GLU A 499 10.90 5.51 18.61
CA GLU A 499 10.24 5.15 17.35
C GLU A 499 8.89 4.49 17.61
N LEU A 500 7.93 4.70 16.72
CA LEU A 500 6.64 4.01 16.74
C LEU A 500 6.77 2.62 16.09
N PRO A 501 6.11 1.58 16.62
CA PRO A 501 6.03 0.28 15.96
C PRO A 501 5.22 0.43 14.67
N LYS A 502 5.82 0.00 13.55
CA LYS A 502 5.23 0.15 12.21
C LYS A 502 5.20 -1.18 11.47
N THR A 503 4.24 -1.32 10.58
CA THR A 503 4.27 -2.35 9.55
C THR A 503 5.35 -2.02 8.53
N ALA A 504 5.66 -2.97 7.66
CA ALA A 504 6.57 -2.77 6.53
C ALA A 504 6.18 -1.64 5.59
N THR A 505 4.90 -1.28 5.56
CA THR A 505 4.35 -0.19 4.73
C THR A 505 4.33 1.15 5.45
N GLY A 506 4.89 1.21 6.68
CA GLY A 506 4.93 2.42 7.48
C GLY A 506 3.66 2.69 8.29
N LYS A 507 2.67 1.78 8.29
CA LYS A 507 1.45 1.93 9.09
C LYS A 507 1.74 1.62 10.57
N ILE A 508 1.31 2.51 11.47
CA ILE A 508 1.51 2.35 12.91
C ILE A 508 0.71 1.13 13.43
N GLN A 509 1.36 0.31 14.23
CA GLN A 509 0.77 -0.87 14.85
C GLN A 509 0.19 -0.52 16.25
N LYS A 510 -0.99 0.12 16.26
CA LYS A 510 -1.64 0.58 17.51
C LYS A 510 -1.87 -0.55 18.52
N TYR A 511 -2.11 -1.78 18.06
CA TYR A 511 -2.26 -2.93 18.96
C TYR A 511 -1.01 -3.24 19.80
N VAL A 512 0.20 -3.01 19.25
CA VAL A 512 1.47 -3.14 19.98
C VAL A 512 1.59 -2.06 21.05
N LEU A 513 1.10 -0.86 20.74
CA LEU A 513 1.10 0.26 21.69
C LEU A 513 0.09 0.05 22.81
N ARG A 514 -1.12 -0.47 22.51
CA ARG A 514 -2.13 -0.82 23.52
C ARG A 514 -1.61 -1.87 24.51
N ALA A 515 -0.88 -2.87 24.03
CA ALA A 515 -0.30 -3.89 24.90
C ALA A 515 0.73 -3.33 25.91
N ARG A 516 1.22 -2.10 25.73
CA ARG A 516 2.14 -1.44 26.67
C ARG A 516 1.44 -0.82 27.88
N GLN A 517 0.12 -0.77 27.93
CA GLN A 517 -0.61 -0.20 29.08
C GLN A 517 -0.19 -0.86 30.41
N THR A 518 -0.07 -2.19 30.45
CA THR A 518 0.37 -2.94 31.65
C THR A 518 1.79 -2.61 32.10
N ALA A 519 2.64 -2.12 31.20
CA ALA A 519 4.02 -1.75 31.50
C ALA A 519 4.17 -0.27 31.95
N ILE A 520 3.16 0.56 31.66
CA ILE A 520 3.17 2.01 31.92
C ILE A 520 2.30 2.37 33.16
N ALA A 521 1.40 1.47 33.60
CA ALA A 521 0.62 1.68 34.81
C ALA A 521 1.56 1.83 36.02
N PRO A 522 1.46 2.91 36.81
CA PRO A 522 2.23 3.02 38.04
C PRO A 522 1.82 1.88 38.99
N GLN A 523 2.80 1.14 39.53
CA GLN A 523 2.61 0.19 40.62
C GLN A 523 2.14 0.90 41.89
#